data_43d25adbd19a955939eb89d14d7f1431
#
_entry.id   43d25adbd19a955939eb89d14d7f1431
#
_cell.length_a   1.000
_cell.length_b   1.000
_cell.length_c   1.000
_cell.angle_alpha   90.00
_cell.angle_beta   90.00
_cell.angle_gamma   90.00
#
_symmetry.space_group_name_H-M   'P 1'
#
loop_
_entity.id
_entity.type
_entity.pdbx_description
1 polymer ?
#
loop_
_entity_poly.entity_id
_entity_poly.type
_entity_poly.pdbx_seq_one_letter_code
_entity_poly.pdbx_strand_id
1 'polypeptide(L)'
;LVGSEMCIRDSLGGARLEHTLANLATGLYLAKNGVSVLLADERSELRFLTPGRALVLAHHDWKFLSLFPMEGTLTGVCLRGVYYPLEDAVLTAEYPLGVSNEFTADTACLQCSSGCGVVVLTRDDA
;
A
#
# COMPACT_ATOMS: atom_id res chain seq x y z
N LEU A 1 3.78 16.99 -10.03
CA LEU A 1 3.64 16.48 -11.42
C LEU A 1 2.39 15.61 -11.50
N VAL A 2 1.31 16.21 -11.99
CA VAL A 2 0.06 15.49 -12.17
C VAL A 2 0.25 14.40 -13.23
N GLY A 3 -0.09 13.18 -12.91
CA GLY A 3 0.03 12.04 -13.82
C GLY A 3 1.41 11.44 -13.95
N SER A 4 2.37 11.91 -13.15
CA SER A 4 3.69 11.29 -13.13
C SER A 4 3.66 9.96 -12.40
N GLU A 5 4.35 8.99 -12.95
CA GLU A 5 4.45 7.66 -12.36
C GLU A 5 5.91 7.25 -12.22
N MET A 6 6.21 6.51 -11.16
CA MET A 6 7.48 5.84 -11.01
C MET A 6 7.23 4.37 -10.74
N CYS A 7 7.88 3.52 -11.52
CA CYS A 7 7.77 2.08 -11.34
C CYS A 7 9.18 1.50 -11.15
N ILE A 8 9.39 0.86 -10.02
CA ILE A 8 10.63 0.13 -9.74
C ILE A 8 10.29 -1.35 -9.67
N ARG A 9 10.83 -2.12 -10.60
CA ARG A 9 10.67 -3.56 -10.62
C ARG A 9 12.00 -4.19 -10.22
N ASP A 10 12.07 -4.55 -8.96
CA ASP A 10 13.26 -5.15 -8.39
C ASP A 10 12.83 -6.20 -7.38
N SER A 11 13.77 -7.00 -6.91
CA SER A 11 13.50 -8.00 -5.90
C SER A 11 13.35 -7.32 -4.54
N LEU A 12 12.11 -7.15 -4.07
CA LEU A 12 11.84 -6.54 -2.78
C LEU A 12 12.31 -7.43 -1.63
N GLY A 13 12.13 -8.75 -1.77
CA GLY A 13 12.53 -9.70 -0.75
C GLY A 13 13.93 -10.24 -0.90
N GLY A 14 14.51 -10.15 -2.10
CA GLY A 14 15.85 -10.67 -2.40
C GLY A 14 16.94 -9.60 -2.43
N ALA A 15 16.57 -8.32 -2.39
CA ALA A 15 17.52 -7.22 -2.32
C ALA A 15 18.09 -7.11 -0.91
N ARG A 16 19.24 -6.44 -0.78
CA ARG A 16 19.73 -6.11 0.55
C ARG A 16 18.73 -5.21 1.24
N LEU A 17 18.55 -5.39 2.55
CA LEU A 17 17.55 -4.69 3.34
C LEU A 17 17.67 -3.17 3.22
N GLU A 18 18.90 -2.65 3.24
CA GLU A 18 19.10 -1.20 3.13
C GLU A 18 18.61 -0.64 1.80
N HIS A 19 18.71 -1.38 0.71
CA HIS A 19 18.17 -0.96 -0.58
C HIS A 19 16.66 -0.93 -0.57
N THR A 20 16.02 -1.91 0.06
CA THR A 20 14.58 -1.93 0.21
C THR A 20 14.09 -0.75 1.03
N LEU A 21 14.74 -0.47 2.16
CA LEU A 21 14.39 0.68 2.99
C LEU A 21 14.59 2.01 2.26
N ALA A 22 15.67 2.12 1.47
CA ALA A 22 15.93 3.31 0.68
C ALA A 22 14.85 3.51 -0.39
N ASN A 23 14.42 2.43 -1.05
CA ASN A 23 13.34 2.49 -2.03
C ASN A 23 12.02 2.91 -1.39
N LEU A 24 11.73 2.42 -0.20
CA LEU A 24 10.54 2.83 0.54
C LEU A 24 10.58 4.31 0.89
N ALA A 25 11.71 4.80 1.38
CA ALA A 25 11.87 6.22 1.73
C ALA A 25 11.72 7.12 0.50
N THR A 26 12.36 6.75 -0.60
CA THR A 26 12.26 7.49 -1.87
C THR A 26 10.82 7.47 -2.40
N GLY A 27 10.19 6.31 -2.36
CA GLY A 27 8.80 6.16 -2.78
C GLY A 27 7.84 7.02 -1.99
N LEU A 28 8.01 7.05 -0.67
CA LEU A 28 7.19 7.90 0.20
C LEU A 28 7.36 9.38 -0.14
N TYR A 29 8.60 9.83 -0.30
CA TYR A 29 8.88 11.21 -0.69
C TYR A 29 8.17 11.58 -2.00
N LEU A 30 8.30 10.73 -3.01
CA LEU A 30 7.69 10.96 -4.31
C LEU A 30 6.16 10.94 -4.23
N ALA A 31 5.60 9.99 -3.50
CA ALA A 31 4.14 9.89 -3.34
C ALA A 31 3.57 11.12 -2.65
N LYS A 32 4.24 11.64 -1.65
CA LYS A 32 3.83 12.88 -0.97
C LYS A 32 3.90 14.09 -1.90
N ASN A 33 4.66 14.01 -2.97
CA ASN A 33 4.79 15.07 -3.97
C ASN A 33 3.95 14.78 -5.22
N GLY A 34 2.96 13.91 -5.12
CA GLY A 34 1.98 13.69 -6.17
C GLY A 34 2.39 12.69 -7.24
N VAL A 35 3.50 11.98 -7.04
CA VAL A 35 3.93 10.93 -7.98
C VAL A 35 3.26 9.62 -7.60
N SER A 36 2.70 8.92 -8.58
CA SER A 36 2.19 7.57 -8.39
C SER A 36 3.36 6.60 -8.40
N VAL A 37 3.58 5.91 -7.28
CA VAL A 37 4.75 5.04 -7.10
C VAL A 37 4.30 3.59 -7.03
N LEU A 38 4.99 2.75 -7.80
CA LEU A 38 4.83 1.30 -7.75
C LEU A 38 6.20 0.67 -7.54
N LEU A 39 6.33 -0.08 -6.47
CA LEU A 39 7.46 -0.97 -6.26
C LEU A 39 6.96 -2.40 -6.42
N ALA A 40 7.68 -3.21 -7.19
CA ALA A 40 7.18 -4.55 -7.49
C ALA A 40 8.31 -5.55 -7.64
N ASP A 41 8.02 -6.80 -7.29
CA ASP A 41 8.82 -7.95 -7.66
C ASP A 41 7.88 -9.07 -8.14
N GLU A 42 8.39 -10.28 -8.25
CA GLU A 42 7.60 -11.40 -8.77
C GLU A 42 6.43 -11.79 -7.86
N ARG A 43 6.52 -11.49 -6.57
CA ARG A 43 5.55 -11.94 -5.57
C ARG A 43 4.73 -10.82 -4.98
N SER A 44 5.18 -9.58 -5.12
CA SER A 44 4.60 -8.47 -4.38
C SER A 44 4.54 -7.20 -5.21
N GLU A 45 3.53 -6.41 -4.94
CA GLU A 45 3.46 -5.01 -5.34
C GLU A 45 3.26 -4.15 -4.11
N LEU A 46 3.84 -2.98 -4.14
CA LEU A 46 3.75 -2.02 -3.06
C LEU A 46 3.39 -0.66 -3.63
N ARG A 47 2.37 -0.04 -3.06
CA ARG A 47 1.92 1.30 -3.42
C ARG A 47 1.78 2.14 -2.17
N PHE A 48 1.78 3.46 -2.34
CA PHE A 48 1.67 4.40 -1.23
C PHE A 48 0.27 5.00 -1.20
N LEU A 49 -0.29 5.06 0.00
CA LEU A 49 -1.58 5.69 0.27
C LEU A 49 -1.32 7.06 0.88
N THR A 50 -1.81 8.11 0.21
CA THR A 50 -1.67 9.48 0.67
C THR A 50 -3.03 10.10 0.88
N PRO A 51 -3.14 11.13 1.77
CA PRO A 51 -4.42 11.75 2.05
C PRO A 51 -5.07 12.33 0.80
N GLY A 52 -6.37 12.13 0.68
CA GLY A 52 -7.16 12.70 -0.41
C GLY A 52 -7.04 12.01 -1.75
N ARG A 53 -6.27 10.92 -1.85
CA ARG A 53 -6.15 10.13 -3.08
C ARG A 53 -6.58 8.70 -2.82
N ALA A 54 -7.67 8.30 -3.43
CA ALA A 54 -8.14 6.92 -3.34
C ALA A 54 -7.26 6.02 -4.21
N LEU A 55 -6.96 4.83 -3.69
CA LEU A 55 -6.36 3.76 -4.47
C LEU A 55 -7.44 2.75 -4.79
N VAL A 56 -7.55 2.39 -6.06
CA VAL A 56 -8.43 1.32 -6.52
C VAL A 56 -7.54 0.23 -7.08
N LEU A 57 -7.57 -0.93 -6.47
CA LEU A 57 -6.66 -2.02 -6.81
C LEU A 57 -7.45 -3.22 -7.31
N ALA A 58 -7.06 -3.74 -8.45
CA ALA A 58 -7.68 -4.93 -9.01
C ALA A 58 -7.21 -6.18 -8.28
N HIS A 59 -8.12 -7.11 -8.05
CA HIS A 59 -7.81 -8.36 -7.35
C HIS A 59 -6.78 -9.19 -8.11
N HIS A 60 -7.01 -9.41 -9.40
CA HIS A 60 -6.19 -10.33 -10.18
C HIS A 60 -5.96 -11.65 -9.42
N ASP A 61 -4.69 -12.03 -9.24
CA ASP A 61 -4.28 -13.24 -8.52
C ASP A 61 -3.64 -12.94 -7.16
N TRP A 62 -3.78 -11.71 -6.68
CA TRP A 62 -3.26 -11.35 -5.36
C TRP A 62 -3.98 -12.12 -4.26
N LYS A 63 -3.20 -12.73 -3.38
CA LYS A 63 -3.74 -13.48 -2.24
C LYS A 63 -4.06 -12.56 -1.07
N PHE A 64 -3.13 -11.67 -0.74
CA PHE A 64 -3.28 -10.80 0.43
C PHE A 64 -3.09 -9.35 0.07
N LEU A 65 -3.82 -8.50 0.80
CA LEU A 65 -3.68 -7.05 0.78
C LEU A 65 -3.41 -6.61 2.21
N SER A 66 -2.33 -5.86 2.41
CA SER A 66 -1.98 -5.32 3.73
C SER A 66 -1.78 -3.83 3.65
N LEU A 67 -2.18 -3.12 4.69
CA LEU A 67 -2.03 -1.67 4.81
C LEU A 67 -1.29 -1.37 6.10
N PHE A 68 -0.19 -0.64 5.98
CA PHE A 68 0.62 -0.23 7.12
C PHE A 68 0.76 1.29 7.17
N PRO A 69 0.71 1.90 8.35
CA PRO A 69 1.14 3.29 8.49
C PRO A 69 2.63 3.39 8.17
N MET A 70 3.00 4.40 7.39
CA MET A 70 4.40 4.62 7.00
C MET A 70 4.92 5.94 7.59
N GLU A 71 4.07 6.93 7.67
CA GLU A 71 4.38 8.21 8.28
C GLU A 71 3.16 8.68 9.08
N GLY A 72 3.36 8.85 10.38
CA GLY A 72 2.31 9.26 11.29
C GLY A 72 1.26 8.17 11.49
N THR A 73 0.15 8.58 12.07
CA THR A 73 -1.03 7.74 12.26
C THR A 73 -1.96 7.91 11.07
N LEU A 74 -2.46 6.83 10.52
CA LEU A 74 -3.48 6.90 9.49
C LEU A 74 -4.83 7.12 10.14
N THR A 75 -5.54 8.17 9.74
CA THR A 75 -6.89 8.47 10.21
C THR A 75 -7.87 8.51 9.06
N GLY A 76 -9.16 8.33 9.38
CA GLY A 76 -10.20 8.32 8.37
C GLY A 76 -10.00 7.23 7.33
N VAL A 77 -9.47 6.08 7.74
CA VAL A 77 -9.14 5.00 6.82
C VAL A 77 -10.40 4.28 6.39
N CYS A 78 -10.59 4.23 5.07
CA CYS A 78 -11.65 3.47 4.43
C CYS A 78 -11.02 2.38 3.59
N LEU A 79 -11.44 1.14 3.81
CA LEU A 79 -10.95 -0.01 3.06
C LEU A 79 -12.15 -0.88 2.71
N ARG A 80 -12.41 -1.05 1.42
CA ARG A 80 -13.56 -1.77 0.91
C ARG A 80 -13.16 -2.82 -0.12
N GLY A 81 -14.02 -3.81 -0.31
CA GLY A 81 -13.79 -4.90 -1.25
C GLY A 81 -12.91 -5.99 -0.69
N VAL A 82 -12.84 -6.09 0.63
CA VAL A 82 -11.99 -7.02 1.36
C VAL A 82 -12.78 -7.71 2.46
N TYR A 83 -12.19 -8.77 2.99
CA TYR A 83 -12.84 -9.59 4.03
C TYR A 83 -13.04 -8.83 5.34
N TYR A 84 -12.07 -8.00 5.73
CA TYR A 84 -12.14 -7.17 6.92
C TYR A 84 -12.13 -5.70 6.53
N PRO A 85 -13.30 -5.15 6.11
CA PRO A 85 -13.36 -3.76 5.69
C PRO A 85 -13.17 -2.82 6.87
N LEU A 86 -12.69 -1.62 6.56
CA LEU A 86 -12.53 -0.56 7.54
C LEU A 86 -13.32 0.65 7.10
N GLU A 87 -13.87 1.38 8.07
CA GLU A 87 -14.59 2.63 7.83
C GLU A 87 -14.22 3.61 8.93
N ASP A 88 -13.73 4.78 8.51
CA ASP A 88 -13.28 5.85 9.41
C ASP A 88 -12.36 5.32 10.51
N ALA A 89 -11.46 4.40 10.16
CA ALA A 89 -10.60 3.73 11.12
C ALA A 89 -9.31 4.50 11.36
N VAL A 90 -8.68 4.21 12.48
CA VAL A 90 -7.37 4.74 12.86
C VAL A 90 -6.39 3.59 12.90
N LEU A 91 -5.29 3.71 12.15
CA LEU A 91 -4.21 2.71 12.15
C LEU A 91 -2.95 3.33 12.71
N THR A 92 -2.37 2.66 13.69
CA THR A 92 -1.10 3.08 14.29
C THR A 92 -0.03 2.02 14.03
N ALA A 93 1.23 2.41 14.18
CA ALA A 93 2.34 1.48 14.00
C ALA A 93 2.29 0.31 15.01
N GLU A 94 1.64 0.51 16.16
CA GLU A 94 1.51 -0.50 17.20
C GLU A 94 0.32 -1.44 17.01
N TYR A 95 -0.65 -1.03 16.18
CA TYR A 95 -1.87 -1.79 15.94
C TYR A 95 -2.14 -1.93 14.44
N PRO A 96 -1.47 -2.87 13.77
CA PRO A 96 -1.66 -3.06 12.32
C PRO A 96 -2.93 -3.86 12.04
N LEU A 97 -4.08 -3.21 12.03
CA LEU A 97 -5.37 -3.84 11.78
C LEU A 97 -5.56 -4.28 10.34
N GLY A 98 -4.78 -3.75 9.42
CA GLY A 98 -4.96 -3.99 8.00
C GLY A 98 -4.04 -5.05 7.40
N VAL A 99 -3.48 -5.96 8.20
CA VAL A 99 -2.51 -6.92 7.71
C VAL A 99 -3.18 -8.20 7.23
N SER A 100 -2.73 -8.69 6.07
CA SER A 100 -3.16 -9.96 5.47
C SER A 100 -4.66 -10.07 5.24
N ASN A 101 -5.26 -8.99 4.76
CA ASN A 101 -6.63 -8.99 4.30
C ASN A 101 -6.75 -9.72 2.97
N GLU A 102 -7.94 -10.16 2.61
CA GLU A 102 -8.19 -10.86 1.35
C GLU A 102 -9.27 -10.13 0.57
N PHE A 103 -9.18 -10.17 -0.76
CA PHE A 103 -10.18 -9.58 -1.62
C PHE A 103 -11.48 -10.37 -1.57
N THR A 104 -12.62 -9.66 -1.53
CA THR A 104 -13.95 -10.24 -1.66
C THR A 104 -14.69 -9.75 -2.90
N ALA A 105 -14.05 -8.86 -3.66
CA ALA A 105 -14.61 -8.27 -4.88
C ALA A 105 -13.52 -8.18 -5.93
N ASP A 106 -13.88 -7.76 -7.14
CA ASP A 106 -12.92 -7.59 -8.24
C ASP A 106 -11.94 -6.46 -7.98
N THR A 107 -12.31 -5.52 -7.14
CA THR A 107 -11.44 -4.40 -6.76
C THR A 107 -11.53 -4.14 -5.26
N ALA A 108 -10.44 -3.61 -4.71
CA ALA A 108 -10.42 -3.01 -3.38
C ALA A 108 -10.18 -1.51 -3.51
N CYS A 109 -10.82 -0.75 -2.65
CA CYS A 109 -10.67 0.71 -2.62
C CYS A 109 -10.16 1.13 -1.25
N LEU A 110 -9.12 1.97 -1.26
CA LEU A 110 -8.49 2.46 -0.03
C LEU A 110 -8.38 3.97 -0.07
N GLN A 111 -8.64 4.61 1.06
CA GLN A 111 -8.41 6.04 1.21
C GLN A 111 -8.18 6.38 2.69
N CYS A 112 -7.54 7.51 2.94
CA CYS A 112 -7.35 8.03 4.29
C CYS A 112 -7.47 9.55 4.30
N SER A 113 -7.67 10.11 5.49
CA SER A 113 -7.80 11.55 5.69
C SER A 113 -6.48 12.20 6.10
N SER A 114 -5.65 11.50 6.85
CA SER A 114 -4.33 12.00 7.26
C SER A 114 -3.36 10.86 7.46
N GLY A 115 -2.07 11.19 7.47
CA GLY A 115 -0.98 10.23 7.51
C GLY A 115 -0.68 9.67 6.12
N CYS A 116 0.39 8.91 6.01
CA CYS A 116 0.74 8.19 4.79
C CYS A 116 0.93 6.73 5.09
N GLY A 117 0.45 5.88 4.22
CA GLY A 117 0.54 4.44 4.39
C GLY A 117 1.18 3.74 3.21
N VAL A 118 1.47 2.48 3.39
CA VAL A 118 1.95 1.61 2.34
C VAL A 118 0.99 0.44 2.20
N VAL A 119 0.61 0.14 0.97
CA VAL A 119 -0.25 -0.98 0.63
C VAL A 119 0.59 -2.05 -0.03
N VAL A 120 0.55 -3.25 0.50
CA VAL A 120 1.32 -4.38 -0.02
C VAL A 120 0.37 -5.44 -0.51
N LEU A 121 0.53 -5.81 -1.77
CA LEU A 121 -0.19 -6.92 -2.38
C LEU A 121 0.79 -8.09 -2.53
N THR A 122 0.38 -9.26 -2.07
CA THR A 122 1.23 -10.45 -2.17
C THR A 122 0.47 -11.61 -2.77
N ARG A 123 1.21 -12.44 -3.52
CA ARG A 123 0.71 -13.70 -4.05
C ARG A 123 0.88 -14.81 -3.04
N ASP A 124 0.21 -15.91 -3.30
CA ASP A 124 0.39 -17.11 -2.50
C ASP A 124 1.83 -17.65 -2.68
N ASP A 125 2.33 -18.25 -1.64
CA ASP A 125 3.68 -18.81 -1.57
C ASP A 125 3.77 -20.23 -2.13
N ALA A 126 2.90 -20.57 -3.01
CA ALA A 126 2.86 -21.92 -3.53
C ALA A 126 4.15 -22.37 -4.21
#